data_c43f2e0de14309ac7af27d29bd9de350
#
_entry.id   c43f2e0de14309ac7af27d29bd9de350
#
_cell.length_a   1.000
_cell.length_b   1.000
_cell.length_c   1.000
_cell.angle_alpha   90.00
_cell.angle_beta   90.00
_cell.angle_gamma   90.00
#
_symmetry.space_group_name_H-M   'P 1'
#
loop_
_entity.id
_entity.type
_entity.pdbx_description
1 polymer ?
#
loop_
_entity_poly.entity_id
_entity_poly.type
_entity_poly.pdbx_seq_one_letter_code
_entity_poly.pdbx_strand_id
1 'polypeptide(L)'
;MCLLTQFDPAGQRKFRRGIAIVNQPMTSSDLAALTRGSGWPTLAPAEAGLDAGRLHAAVAFAQASQTDWPHDPREALAQRFGDEYGEIIGPTSLHGDSNGLVVRHGAVVATWGDYSRVDMTFSVAKSCLALVAGLAVDAGLIGDVHAPVHQTMDDDPLEVFTSPRNRLVTWHHLLTQTSELEATLWGKPDIADRREGRDRTLGAPGTFWEYNDVRVNALAYALLLVQREPLPTVFGRALMDRMGAGDSWRWRGYDNSSLLVDGVRVESVSGGGHWGGGMFIAALDLARIGQLMLGRGSWNGARLLSPEWHQQMLVPTALHPSYGYLWWLNTAQVLRPSVPASAYAARGAGPNEVWVSPDHDLVIVLRWMHERHVDGFLAKVLDAVVA
;
A
#
# COMPACT_ATOMS: atom_id res chain seq x y z
N MET A 1 -33.26 -4.79 -24.64
CA MET A 1 -33.04 -4.37 -26.04
C MET A 1 -31.68 -4.89 -26.44
N CYS A 2 -31.66 -5.86 -27.40
CA CYS A 2 -30.51 -6.69 -27.72
C CYS A 2 -29.35 -5.88 -28.33
N LEU A 3 -28.14 -6.06 -27.77
CA LEU A 3 -26.89 -5.62 -28.42
C LEU A 3 -26.49 -6.65 -29.46
N LEU A 4 -26.57 -6.26 -30.73
CA LEU A 4 -26.07 -7.05 -31.86
C LEU A 4 -24.52 -6.94 -31.89
N THR A 5 -23.84 -8.02 -31.62
CA THR A 5 -22.41 -8.22 -31.90
C THR A 5 -22.24 -8.51 -33.39
N GLN A 6 -21.58 -7.62 -34.13
CA GLN A 6 -21.12 -7.89 -35.50
C GLN A 6 -19.73 -8.58 -35.45
N PHE A 7 -19.62 -9.72 -36.13
CA PHE A 7 -18.35 -10.42 -36.40
C PHE A 7 -17.89 -10.13 -37.84
N ASP A 8 -16.57 -10.11 -38.05
CA ASP A 8 -16.02 -10.07 -39.39
C ASP A 8 -16.00 -11.50 -40.02
N PRO A 9 -15.79 -11.63 -41.34
CA PRO A 9 -15.83 -12.92 -42.03
C PRO A 9 -14.72 -13.91 -41.61
N ALA A 10 -13.74 -13.50 -40.76
CA ALA A 10 -12.64 -14.34 -40.29
C ALA A 10 -12.79 -14.77 -38.83
N GLY A 11 -13.89 -14.44 -38.15
CA GLY A 11 -14.19 -14.89 -36.77
C GLY A 11 -13.32 -14.28 -35.68
N GLN A 12 -12.58 -13.22 -35.96
CA GLN A 12 -11.73 -12.58 -34.95
C GLN A 12 -12.45 -11.38 -34.31
N ARG A 13 -12.37 -11.29 -32.96
CA ARG A 13 -12.87 -10.13 -32.21
C ARG A 13 -12.00 -8.91 -32.49
N LYS A 14 -12.54 -7.92 -33.21
CA LYS A 14 -11.91 -6.59 -33.29
C LYS A 14 -12.19 -5.84 -31.99
N PHE A 15 -11.17 -5.72 -31.15
CA PHE A 15 -11.17 -4.68 -30.12
C PHE A 15 -11.08 -3.32 -30.81
N ARG A 16 -12.11 -2.51 -30.70
CA ARG A 16 -12.02 -1.11 -31.11
C ARG A 16 -10.97 -0.42 -30.23
N ARG A 17 -9.87 -0.03 -30.84
CA ARG A 17 -8.90 0.88 -30.26
C ARG A 17 -9.54 2.24 -30.00
N GLY A 18 -9.24 2.77 -28.81
CA GLY A 18 -9.02 4.20 -28.69
C GLY A 18 -10.26 5.02 -28.40
N ILE A 19 -10.49 5.28 -27.13
CA ILE A 19 -10.92 6.62 -26.74
C ILE A 19 -9.74 7.52 -27.11
N ALA A 20 -9.91 8.38 -28.11
CA ALA A 20 -8.97 9.43 -28.41
C ALA A 20 -8.80 10.28 -27.14
N ILE A 21 -7.59 10.32 -26.60
CA ILE A 21 -7.24 11.21 -25.50
C ILE A 21 -7.37 12.64 -26.07
N VAL A 22 -8.47 13.29 -25.77
CA VAL A 22 -8.67 14.70 -26.09
C VAL A 22 -7.78 15.48 -25.13
N ASN A 23 -6.81 16.19 -25.68
CA ASN A 23 -5.87 17.09 -25.00
C ASN A 23 -6.56 18.38 -24.52
N GLN A 24 -7.71 18.27 -23.87
CA GLN A 24 -8.40 19.40 -23.24
C GLN A 24 -8.42 19.20 -21.71
N PRO A 25 -8.30 20.28 -20.93
CA PRO A 25 -8.41 20.19 -19.48
C PRO A 25 -9.76 19.60 -19.10
N MET A 26 -9.76 18.59 -18.21
CA MET A 26 -10.98 17.99 -17.69
C MET A 26 -11.83 19.05 -16.99
N THR A 27 -13.09 19.11 -17.32
CA THR A 27 -14.05 19.98 -16.65
C THR A 27 -14.56 19.30 -15.36
N SER A 28 -15.16 20.08 -14.45
CA SER A 28 -15.85 19.54 -13.26
C SER A 28 -16.91 18.49 -13.63
N SER A 29 -17.55 18.66 -14.81
CA SER A 29 -18.52 17.74 -15.37
C SER A 29 -17.89 16.39 -15.76
N ASP A 30 -16.69 16.42 -16.35
CA ASP A 30 -15.96 15.20 -16.76
C ASP A 30 -15.51 14.44 -15.52
N LEU A 31 -14.98 15.12 -14.50
CA LEU A 31 -14.57 14.53 -13.24
C LEU A 31 -15.75 13.90 -12.49
N ALA A 32 -16.89 14.61 -12.38
CA ALA A 32 -18.11 14.11 -11.80
C ALA A 32 -18.69 12.90 -12.56
N ALA A 33 -18.49 12.83 -13.89
CA ALA A 33 -18.88 11.67 -14.68
C ALA A 33 -18.01 10.43 -14.39
N LEU A 34 -16.71 10.62 -14.20
CA LEU A 34 -15.76 9.55 -13.94
C LEU A 34 -15.90 8.94 -12.54
N THR A 35 -16.26 9.76 -11.53
CA THR A 35 -16.45 9.29 -10.14
C THR A 35 -17.88 8.93 -9.82
N ARG A 36 -18.80 9.05 -10.80
CA ARG A 36 -20.21 8.69 -10.62
C ARG A 36 -20.35 7.22 -10.23
N GLY A 37 -20.95 6.97 -9.06
CA GLY A 37 -21.09 5.61 -8.49
C GLY A 37 -20.02 5.25 -7.45
N SER A 38 -18.91 6.01 -7.34
CA SER A 38 -17.90 5.79 -6.29
C SER A 38 -18.30 6.34 -4.93
N GLY A 39 -19.33 7.20 -4.87
CA GLY A 39 -19.73 7.92 -3.65
C GLY A 39 -18.74 8.96 -3.17
N TRP A 40 -17.65 9.23 -3.91
CA TRP A 40 -16.64 10.22 -3.53
C TRP A 40 -16.92 11.59 -4.17
N PRO A 41 -16.91 12.69 -3.40
CA PRO A 41 -17.14 14.03 -3.93
C PRO A 41 -16.00 14.44 -4.88
N THR A 42 -16.34 15.30 -5.84
CA THR A 42 -15.41 15.92 -6.78
C THR A 42 -15.51 17.44 -6.68
N LEU A 43 -14.39 18.13 -6.85
CA LEU A 43 -14.33 19.59 -6.94
C LEU A 43 -13.55 19.99 -8.19
N ALA A 44 -13.91 21.12 -8.77
CA ALA A 44 -13.03 21.74 -9.74
C ALA A 44 -11.71 22.18 -9.08
N PRO A 45 -10.57 22.10 -9.76
CA PRO A 45 -9.29 22.49 -9.16
C PRO A 45 -9.31 23.88 -8.52
N ALA A 46 -9.92 24.88 -9.16
CA ALA A 46 -10.01 26.22 -8.62
C ALA A 46 -10.85 26.32 -7.34
N GLU A 47 -11.93 25.53 -7.23
CA GLU A 47 -12.76 25.44 -6.00
C GLU A 47 -12.00 24.80 -4.84
N ALA A 48 -11.02 23.96 -5.17
CA ALA A 48 -10.12 23.33 -4.21
C ALA A 48 -8.82 24.15 -3.99
N GLY A 49 -8.74 25.40 -4.44
CA GLY A 49 -7.55 26.25 -4.30
C GLY A 49 -6.34 25.71 -5.06
N LEU A 50 -6.56 25.19 -6.28
CA LEU A 50 -5.52 24.71 -7.18
C LEU A 50 -5.57 25.47 -8.51
N ASP A 51 -4.41 25.83 -9.04
CA ASP A 51 -4.31 26.30 -10.43
C ASP A 51 -4.58 25.16 -11.40
N ALA A 52 -5.66 25.28 -12.17
CA ALA A 52 -6.11 24.24 -13.07
C ALA A 52 -5.10 23.94 -14.20
N GLY A 53 -4.40 24.94 -14.69
CA GLY A 53 -3.39 24.79 -15.74
C GLY A 53 -2.16 24.04 -15.25
N ARG A 54 -1.65 24.38 -14.08
CA ARG A 54 -0.52 23.68 -13.43
C ARG A 54 -0.88 22.26 -13.06
N LEU A 55 -2.07 22.03 -12.49
CA LEU A 55 -2.53 20.67 -12.17
C LEU A 55 -2.69 19.82 -13.43
N HIS A 56 -3.23 20.39 -14.52
CA HIS A 56 -3.30 19.70 -15.79
C HIS A 56 -1.91 19.34 -16.34
N ALA A 57 -0.93 20.23 -16.22
CA ALA A 57 0.45 19.94 -16.61
C ALA A 57 1.08 18.83 -15.74
N ALA A 58 0.76 18.78 -14.45
CA ALA A 58 1.17 17.68 -13.57
C ALA A 58 0.57 16.34 -14.00
N VAL A 59 -0.72 16.30 -14.33
CA VAL A 59 -1.41 15.10 -14.83
C VAL A 59 -0.81 14.63 -16.17
N ALA A 60 -0.58 15.54 -17.11
CA ALA A 60 0.06 15.22 -18.39
C ALA A 60 1.48 14.65 -18.18
N PHE A 61 2.24 15.21 -17.24
CA PHE A 61 3.54 14.68 -16.86
C PHE A 61 3.43 13.26 -16.28
N ALA A 62 2.44 12.99 -15.42
CA ALA A 62 2.19 11.67 -14.86
C ALA A 62 1.90 10.62 -15.94
N GLN A 63 1.05 10.96 -16.92
CA GLN A 63 0.70 10.09 -18.05
C GLN A 63 1.91 9.77 -18.93
N ALA A 64 2.84 10.73 -19.11
CA ALA A 64 4.06 10.55 -19.88
C ALA A 64 5.19 9.84 -19.11
N SER A 65 5.01 9.61 -17.81
CA SER A 65 6.04 9.08 -16.90
C SER A 65 5.81 7.61 -16.56
N GLN A 66 5.50 6.79 -17.56
CA GLN A 66 5.28 5.35 -17.43
C GLN A 66 6.49 4.63 -16.80
N THR A 67 6.22 3.64 -15.94
CA THR A 67 7.27 2.72 -15.45
C THR A 67 7.89 1.94 -16.59
N ASP A 68 9.14 1.51 -16.41
CA ASP A 68 9.82 0.58 -17.30
C ASP A 68 9.62 -0.90 -16.89
N TRP A 69 8.82 -1.15 -15.87
CA TRP A 69 8.48 -2.51 -15.48
C TRP A 69 7.69 -3.21 -16.60
N PRO A 70 7.97 -4.49 -16.88
CA PRO A 70 7.15 -5.28 -17.78
C PRO A 70 5.74 -5.42 -17.21
N HIS A 71 4.73 -5.47 -18.09
CA HIS A 71 3.32 -5.60 -17.65
C HIS A 71 3.07 -6.86 -16.81
N ASP A 72 3.86 -7.91 -17.00
CA ASP A 72 3.91 -9.06 -16.09
C ASP A 72 4.95 -8.81 -14.99
N PRO A 73 4.54 -8.53 -13.76
CA PRO A 73 5.48 -8.23 -12.68
C PRO A 73 6.37 -9.43 -12.32
N ARG A 74 6.01 -10.66 -12.72
CA ARG A 74 6.85 -11.86 -12.50
C ARG A 74 8.21 -11.73 -13.17
N GLU A 75 8.27 -11.09 -14.33
CA GLU A 75 9.53 -10.88 -15.04
C GLU A 75 10.51 -9.99 -14.24
N ALA A 76 9.99 -8.88 -13.68
CA ALA A 76 10.80 -7.99 -12.84
C ALA A 76 11.19 -8.64 -11.50
N LEU A 77 10.30 -9.41 -10.91
CA LEU A 77 10.56 -10.12 -9.65
C LEU A 77 11.61 -11.23 -9.83
N ALA A 78 11.52 -12.02 -10.91
CA ALA A 78 12.51 -13.05 -11.22
C ALA A 78 13.91 -12.47 -11.37
N GLN A 79 14.05 -11.33 -12.06
CA GLN A 79 15.33 -10.64 -12.20
C GLN A 79 15.91 -10.17 -10.86
N ARG A 80 15.07 -9.79 -9.90
CA ARG A 80 15.48 -9.22 -8.62
C ARG A 80 16.04 -10.24 -7.65
N PHE A 81 15.43 -11.42 -7.54
CA PHE A 81 15.75 -12.40 -6.49
C PHE A 81 16.72 -13.50 -6.96
N GLY A 82 16.95 -13.63 -8.27
CA GLY A 82 17.77 -14.70 -8.85
C GLY A 82 17.13 -16.10 -8.69
N ASP A 83 17.86 -17.13 -9.11
CA ASP A 83 17.32 -18.49 -9.23
C ASP A 83 17.02 -19.15 -7.87
N GLU A 84 17.82 -18.84 -6.83
CA GLU A 84 17.70 -19.52 -5.52
C GLU A 84 16.41 -19.20 -4.77
N TYR A 85 15.97 -17.94 -4.81
CA TYR A 85 14.79 -17.46 -4.06
C TYR A 85 13.75 -16.82 -4.96
N GLY A 86 13.95 -16.82 -6.29
CA GLY A 86 13.11 -16.10 -7.25
C GLY A 86 11.76 -16.73 -7.54
N GLU A 87 11.49 -17.97 -7.07
CA GLU A 87 10.22 -18.64 -7.30
C GLU A 87 9.05 -17.84 -6.73
N ILE A 88 8.10 -17.49 -7.58
CA ILE A 88 6.85 -16.84 -7.21
C ILE A 88 5.90 -17.91 -6.67
N ILE A 89 5.45 -17.75 -5.43
CA ILE A 89 4.63 -18.72 -4.70
C ILE A 89 3.25 -18.18 -4.32
N GLY A 90 2.87 -17.04 -4.85
CA GLY A 90 1.54 -16.45 -4.64
C GLY A 90 1.00 -15.80 -5.91
N PRO A 91 -0.28 -15.42 -5.91
CA PRO A 91 -0.93 -14.83 -7.07
C PRO A 91 -0.26 -13.52 -7.50
N THR A 92 -0.20 -13.31 -8.81
CA THR A 92 0.19 -12.05 -9.46
C THR A 92 -0.88 -11.65 -10.48
N SER A 93 -0.82 -10.41 -10.97
CA SER A 93 -1.66 -9.97 -12.09
C SER A 93 -0.89 -9.03 -13.00
N LEU A 94 -1.20 -9.05 -14.29
CA LEU A 94 -0.69 -8.06 -15.23
C LEU A 94 -1.13 -6.66 -14.78
N HIS A 95 -0.21 -5.71 -14.77
CA HIS A 95 -0.54 -4.34 -14.43
C HIS A 95 -0.95 -3.50 -15.65
N GLY A 96 -1.65 -2.39 -15.39
CA GLY A 96 -1.99 -1.40 -16.39
C GLY A 96 -0.90 -0.34 -16.58
N ASP A 97 -1.24 0.67 -17.37
CA ASP A 97 -0.42 1.87 -17.53
C ASP A 97 -0.45 2.76 -16.29
N SER A 98 0.39 3.82 -16.28
CA SER A 98 0.40 4.82 -15.23
C SER A 98 -1.00 5.39 -15.00
N ASN A 99 -1.44 5.32 -13.75
CA ASN A 99 -2.74 5.84 -13.33
C ASN A 99 -2.68 6.42 -11.92
N GLY A 100 -3.69 7.17 -11.55
CA GLY A 100 -3.78 7.73 -10.21
C GLY A 100 -4.77 8.86 -10.07
N LEU A 101 -4.74 9.52 -8.93
CA LEU A 101 -5.61 10.65 -8.62
C LEU A 101 -5.03 11.56 -7.54
N VAL A 102 -5.56 12.78 -7.51
CA VAL A 102 -5.28 13.78 -6.47
C VAL A 102 -6.58 14.09 -5.75
N VAL A 103 -6.52 14.04 -4.42
CA VAL A 103 -7.61 14.43 -3.51
C VAL A 103 -7.17 15.66 -2.74
N ARG A 104 -8.02 16.67 -2.66
CA ARG A 104 -7.84 17.85 -1.81
C ARG A 104 -9.15 18.22 -1.13
N HIS A 105 -9.09 18.62 0.14
CA HIS A 105 -10.28 18.94 0.95
C HIS A 105 -11.33 17.82 0.95
N GLY A 106 -10.85 16.55 0.95
CA GLY A 106 -11.72 15.37 0.93
C GLY A 106 -12.41 15.10 -0.41
N ALA A 107 -12.10 15.84 -1.48
CA ALA A 107 -12.69 15.67 -2.81
C ALA A 107 -11.64 15.33 -3.87
N VAL A 108 -12.01 14.51 -4.85
CA VAL A 108 -11.17 14.22 -6.02
C VAL A 108 -11.12 15.47 -6.91
N VAL A 109 -9.90 15.94 -7.21
CA VAL A 109 -9.65 17.16 -8.01
C VAL A 109 -8.97 16.89 -9.33
N ALA A 110 -8.31 15.72 -9.45
CA ALA A 110 -7.74 15.27 -10.73
C ALA A 110 -7.63 13.74 -10.73
N THR A 111 -7.67 13.14 -11.93
CA THR A 111 -7.44 11.72 -12.17
C THR A 111 -6.68 11.56 -13.49
N TRP A 112 -5.98 10.41 -13.63
CA TRP A 112 -5.38 10.00 -14.92
C TRP A 112 -5.34 8.48 -15.04
N GLY A 113 -5.28 8.01 -16.29
CA GLY A 113 -5.26 6.58 -16.59
C GLY A 113 -6.51 5.85 -16.10
N ASP A 114 -6.42 4.53 -15.99
CA ASP A 114 -7.49 3.69 -15.43
C ASP A 114 -7.31 3.57 -13.91
N TYR A 115 -7.68 4.61 -13.17
CA TYR A 115 -7.60 4.67 -11.70
C TYR A 115 -8.59 3.71 -11.00
N SER A 116 -9.51 3.09 -11.73
CA SER A 116 -10.43 2.06 -11.24
C SER A 116 -9.88 0.64 -11.38
N ARG A 117 -8.79 0.47 -12.13
CA ARG A 117 -8.14 -0.82 -12.32
C ARG A 117 -7.58 -1.35 -11.01
N VAL A 118 -7.86 -2.64 -10.76
CA VAL A 118 -7.34 -3.37 -9.61
C VAL A 118 -5.98 -3.97 -9.97
N ASP A 119 -4.92 -3.42 -9.41
CA ASP A 119 -3.54 -3.87 -9.59
C ASP A 119 -2.89 -4.25 -8.25
N MET A 120 -1.82 -5.05 -8.29
CA MET A 120 -0.95 -5.28 -7.13
C MET A 120 -0.36 -3.96 -6.64
N THR A 121 -0.27 -3.82 -5.31
CA THR A 121 0.33 -2.63 -4.70
C THR A 121 1.74 -2.87 -4.18
N PHE A 122 2.18 -4.11 -4.17
CA PHE A 122 3.41 -4.51 -3.47
C PHE A 122 3.42 -4.00 -2.02
N SER A 123 4.48 -3.33 -1.62
CA SER A 123 4.74 -2.96 -0.24
C SER A 123 3.82 -1.88 0.35
N VAL A 124 2.89 -1.30 -0.42
CA VAL A 124 1.77 -0.52 0.17
C VAL A 124 0.97 -1.39 1.17
N ALA A 125 0.90 -2.71 0.94
CA ALA A 125 0.28 -3.66 1.85
C ALA A 125 0.88 -3.61 3.27
N LYS A 126 2.16 -3.26 3.43
CA LYS A 126 2.80 -3.09 4.74
C LYS A 126 2.14 -2.00 5.57
N SER A 127 1.87 -0.86 4.95
CA SER A 127 1.16 0.23 5.64
C SER A 127 -0.26 -0.17 6.04
N CYS A 128 -0.92 -1.05 5.27
CA CYS A 128 -2.21 -1.62 5.65
C CYS A 128 -2.07 -2.57 6.86
N LEU A 129 -0.97 -3.33 6.98
CA LEU A 129 -0.70 -4.12 8.19
C LEU A 129 -0.54 -3.24 9.44
N ALA A 130 0.07 -2.06 9.32
CA ALA A 130 0.14 -1.11 10.43
C ALA A 130 -1.25 -0.64 10.87
N LEU A 131 -2.19 -0.47 9.94
CA LEU A 131 -3.58 -0.15 10.27
C LEU A 131 -4.25 -1.32 11.01
N VAL A 132 -4.05 -2.56 10.55
CA VAL A 132 -4.60 -3.76 11.24
C VAL A 132 -3.99 -3.93 12.62
N ALA A 133 -2.69 -3.67 12.79
CA ALA A 133 -2.06 -3.66 14.11
C ALA A 133 -2.70 -2.62 15.04
N GLY A 134 -3.03 -1.43 14.50
CA GLY A 134 -3.76 -0.41 15.25
C GLY A 134 -5.15 -0.85 15.67
N LEU A 135 -5.87 -1.53 14.80
CA LEU A 135 -7.17 -2.12 15.16
C LEU A 135 -7.04 -3.14 16.29
N ALA A 136 -5.96 -3.93 16.31
CA ALA A 136 -5.69 -4.89 17.38
C ALA A 136 -5.35 -4.18 18.71
N VAL A 137 -4.60 -3.07 18.65
CA VAL A 137 -4.30 -2.24 19.83
C VAL A 137 -5.56 -1.56 20.36
N ASP A 138 -6.34 -0.93 19.48
CA ASP A 138 -7.60 -0.25 19.84
C ASP A 138 -8.65 -1.22 20.42
N ALA A 139 -8.61 -2.49 20.01
CA ALA A 139 -9.45 -3.57 20.56
C ALA A 139 -8.88 -4.19 21.86
N GLY A 140 -7.70 -3.77 22.32
CA GLY A 140 -7.03 -4.32 23.51
C GLY A 140 -6.44 -5.71 23.30
N LEU A 141 -6.38 -6.21 22.06
CA LEU A 141 -5.76 -7.50 21.74
C LEU A 141 -4.23 -7.44 21.86
N ILE A 142 -3.66 -6.27 21.59
CA ILE A 142 -2.25 -5.94 21.84
C ILE A 142 -2.22 -4.85 22.91
N GLY A 143 -1.91 -5.23 24.15
CA GLY A 143 -1.92 -4.29 25.28
C GLY A 143 -0.69 -3.38 25.34
N ASP A 144 0.47 -3.86 24.88
CA ASP A 144 1.72 -3.12 24.80
C ASP A 144 2.53 -3.58 23.58
N VAL A 145 2.82 -2.65 22.67
CA VAL A 145 3.61 -2.92 21.47
C VAL A 145 5.09 -3.22 21.77
N HIS A 146 5.58 -2.88 22.95
CA HIS A 146 6.93 -3.20 23.41
C HIS A 146 7.00 -4.56 24.14
N ALA A 147 5.87 -5.21 24.40
CA ALA A 147 5.85 -6.58 24.88
C ALA A 147 6.27 -7.54 23.75
N PRO A 148 6.97 -8.64 24.10
CA PRO A 148 7.29 -9.70 23.15
C PRO A 148 6.04 -10.30 22.50
N VAL A 149 6.10 -10.51 21.17
CA VAL A 149 4.97 -11.01 20.38
C VAL A 149 4.41 -12.32 20.95
N HIS A 150 5.30 -13.27 21.33
CA HIS A 150 4.89 -14.58 21.84
C HIS A 150 4.07 -14.51 23.14
N GLN A 151 4.10 -13.40 23.87
CA GLN A 151 3.32 -13.24 25.12
C GLN A 151 1.86 -12.84 24.83
N THR A 152 1.57 -12.39 23.61
CA THR A 152 0.23 -11.95 23.20
C THR A 152 -0.54 -13.05 22.46
N MET A 153 0.18 -14.05 21.93
CA MET A 153 -0.41 -15.15 21.16
C MET A 153 -0.68 -16.35 22.08
N ASP A 154 -1.84 -17.00 21.89
CA ASP A 154 -2.18 -18.24 22.63
C ASP A 154 -1.39 -19.45 22.13
N ASP A 155 -1.07 -19.46 20.83
CA ASP A 155 -0.29 -20.52 20.17
C ASP A 155 0.64 -19.92 19.08
N ASP A 156 1.63 -20.70 18.66
CA ASP A 156 2.55 -20.37 17.56
C ASP A 156 2.82 -21.65 16.75
N PRO A 157 1.84 -22.10 15.93
CA PRO A 157 1.91 -23.40 15.25
C PRO A 157 3.06 -23.50 14.22
N LEU A 158 3.66 -22.40 13.81
CA LEU A 158 4.84 -22.37 12.95
C LEU A 158 6.15 -22.15 13.72
N GLU A 159 6.07 -22.03 15.04
CA GLU A 159 7.22 -21.84 15.94
C GLU A 159 8.11 -20.64 15.59
N VAL A 160 7.51 -19.59 14.98
CA VAL A 160 8.23 -18.39 14.49
C VAL A 160 8.87 -17.63 15.65
N PHE A 161 8.20 -17.56 16.80
CA PHE A 161 8.63 -16.79 17.98
C PHE A 161 9.10 -17.66 19.15
N THR A 162 9.51 -18.90 18.90
CA THR A 162 9.88 -19.87 19.96
C THR A 162 11.37 -19.91 20.27
N SER A 163 12.26 -19.60 19.31
CA SER A 163 13.71 -19.60 19.53
C SER A 163 14.12 -18.56 20.58
N PRO A 164 15.24 -18.75 21.30
CA PRO A 164 15.72 -17.77 22.29
C PRO A 164 15.87 -16.35 21.75
N ARG A 165 16.24 -16.18 20.48
CA ARG A 165 16.33 -14.89 19.79
C ARG A 165 14.94 -14.33 19.51
N ASN A 166 14.09 -15.10 18.85
CA ASN A 166 12.81 -14.63 18.35
C ASN A 166 11.80 -14.36 19.48
N ARG A 167 11.97 -14.99 20.65
CA ARG A 167 11.18 -14.67 21.85
C ARG A 167 11.41 -13.25 22.36
N LEU A 168 12.48 -12.58 21.96
CA LEU A 168 12.76 -11.18 22.32
C LEU A 168 12.13 -10.18 21.33
N VAL A 169 11.59 -10.65 20.21
CA VAL A 169 10.97 -9.81 19.21
C VAL A 169 9.65 -9.25 19.71
N THR A 170 9.51 -7.93 19.68
CA THR A 170 8.29 -7.21 20.07
C THR A 170 7.49 -6.79 18.84
N TRP A 171 6.23 -6.43 19.03
CA TRP A 171 5.41 -5.80 17.99
C TRP A 171 6.06 -4.55 17.41
N HIS A 172 6.64 -3.72 18.27
CA HIS A 172 7.41 -2.54 17.88
C HIS A 172 8.55 -2.89 16.91
N HIS A 173 9.32 -3.94 17.21
CA HIS A 173 10.41 -4.38 16.35
C HIS A 173 9.93 -4.82 14.96
N LEU A 174 8.81 -5.51 14.87
CA LEU A 174 8.23 -5.92 13.58
C LEU A 174 7.69 -4.69 12.80
N LEU A 175 6.98 -3.80 13.48
CA LEU A 175 6.40 -2.59 12.88
C LEU A 175 7.44 -1.59 12.40
N THR A 176 8.60 -1.51 13.07
CA THR A 176 9.71 -0.63 12.69
C THR A 176 10.73 -1.29 11.77
N GLN A 177 10.58 -2.57 11.41
CA GLN A 177 11.54 -3.34 10.62
C GLN A 177 12.93 -3.47 11.30
N THR A 178 12.92 -3.59 12.64
CA THR A 178 14.14 -3.72 13.45
C THR A 178 14.20 -5.07 14.19
N SER A 179 13.42 -6.04 13.77
CA SER A 179 13.20 -7.28 14.53
C SER A 179 14.42 -8.21 14.58
N GLU A 180 15.33 -8.12 13.60
CA GLU A 180 16.42 -9.11 13.46
C GLU A 180 15.94 -10.57 13.58
N LEU A 181 14.67 -10.80 13.26
CA LEU A 181 14.01 -12.10 13.31
C LEU A 181 14.65 -13.05 12.28
N GLU A 182 14.99 -14.24 12.73
CA GLU A 182 15.50 -15.32 11.91
C GLU A 182 14.41 -16.36 11.72
N ALA A 183 13.85 -16.46 10.53
CA ALA A 183 12.76 -17.38 10.26
C ALA A 183 12.68 -17.80 8.79
N THR A 184 12.06 -18.95 8.56
CA THR A 184 11.56 -19.35 7.25
C THR A 184 10.05 -19.39 7.31
N LEU A 185 9.39 -18.53 6.56
CA LEU A 185 7.94 -18.52 6.44
C LEU A 185 7.51 -18.88 5.04
N TRP A 186 6.61 -19.83 4.93
CA TRP A 186 6.03 -20.26 3.65
C TRP A 186 7.09 -20.69 2.63
N GLY A 187 8.21 -21.26 3.10
CA GLY A 187 9.34 -21.68 2.26
C GLY A 187 10.31 -20.55 1.89
N LYS A 188 10.10 -19.33 2.35
CA LYS A 188 11.00 -18.20 2.12
C LYS A 188 11.74 -17.85 3.41
N PRO A 189 13.08 -18.03 3.47
CA PRO A 189 13.87 -17.63 4.63
C PRO A 189 14.11 -16.12 4.65
N ASP A 190 14.30 -15.53 5.83
CA ASP A 190 14.55 -14.09 5.97
C ASP A 190 15.82 -13.64 5.23
N ILE A 191 16.82 -14.52 5.11
CA ILE A 191 18.05 -14.26 4.35
C ILE A 191 17.78 -13.97 2.85
N ALA A 192 16.69 -14.48 2.30
CA ALA A 192 16.30 -14.24 0.92
C ALA A 192 16.04 -12.75 0.60
N ASP A 193 15.63 -11.96 1.59
CA ASP A 193 15.36 -10.51 1.40
C ASP A 193 16.26 -9.63 2.30
N ARG A 194 17.41 -10.12 2.75
CA ARG A 194 18.42 -9.29 3.41
C ARG A 194 19.14 -8.42 2.38
N ARG A 195 19.12 -7.11 2.60
CA ARG A 195 19.61 -6.09 1.64
C ARG A 195 20.95 -5.52 2.04
N GLU A 196 21.26 -5.53 3.34
CA GLU A 196 22.46 -4.95 3.93
C GLU A 196 23.53 -6.02 4.29
N GLY A 197 23.67 -7.01 3.39
CA GLY A 197 24.63 -8.11 3.56
C GLY A 197 23.99 -9.41 4.05
N ARG A 198 23.90 -10.40 3.15
CA ARG A 198 23.31 -11.72 3.48
C ARG A 198 24.09 -12.45 4.56
N ASP A 199 25.40 -12.32 4.55
CA ASP A 199 26.31 -13.00 5.48
C ASP A 199 26.48 -12.29 6.81
N ARG A 200 25.80 -11.17 7.02
CA ARG A 200 25.83 -10.41 8.27
C ARG A 200 25.29 -11.27 9.42
N THR A 201 26.04 -11.34 10.52
CA THR A 201 25.53 -11.92 11.75
C THR A 201 24.39 -11.05 12.31
N LEU A 202 23.26 -11.68 12.61
CA LEU A 202 22.11 -10.98 13.20
C LEU A 202 22.44 -10.45 14.60
N GLY A 203 22.10 -9.19 14.85
CA GLY A 203 22.17 -8.53 16.15
C GLY A 203 21.00 -8.92 17.07
N ALA A 204 20.89 -8.26 18.21
CA ALA A 204 19.69 -8.34 19.05
C ALA A 204 18.51 -7.61 18.35
N PRO A 205 17.24 -8.04 18.59
CA PRO A 205 16.09 -7.27 18.16
C PRO A 205 16.18 -5.81 18.62
N GLY A 206 15.83 -4.88 17.74
CA GLY A 206 15.91 -3.44 18.00
C GLY A 206 17.27 -2.78 17.70
N THR A 207 18.29 -3.52 17.23
CA THR A 207 19.63 -2.96 17.02
C THR A 207 19.99 -2.66 15.58
N PHE A 208 19.21 -3.15 14.60
CA PHE A 208 19.46 -2.94 13.19
C PHE A 208 18.14 -2.80 12.42
N TRP A 209 18.09 -1.83 11.54
CA TRP A 209 16.95 -1.63 10.64
C TRP A 209 17.22 -2.37 9.32
N GLU A 210 16.29 -3.22 8.92
CA GLU A 210 16.36 -3.92 7.65
C GLU A 210 14.97 -4.16 7.06
N TYR A 211 14.74 -3.60 5.89
CA TYR A 211 13.50 -3.78 5.15
C TYR A 211 13.42 -5.20 4.58
N ASN A 212 12.55 -6.03 5.15
CA ASN A 212 12.51 -7.47 4.88
C ASN A 212 11.08 -8.01 4.84
N ASP A 213 10.67 -8.59 3.71
CA ASP A 213 9.31 -9.08 3.51
C ASP A 213 8.97 -10.31 4.35
N VAL A 214 9.94 -11.19 4.62
CA VAL A 214 9.70 -12.36 5.48
C VAL A 214 9.39 -11.94 6.92
N ARG A 215 10.08 -10.91 7.42
CA ARG A 215 9.83 -10.34 8.75
C ARG A 215 8.48 -9.62 8.83
N VAL A 216 8.03 -9.01 7.72
CA VAL A 216 6.68 -8.45 7.63
C VAL A 216 5.62 -9.54 7.53
N ASN A 217 5.91 -10.65 6.84
CA ASN A 217 5.02 -11.80 6.82
C ASN A 217 4.89 -12.44 8.21
N ALA A 218 5.95 -12.38 9.05
CA ALA A 218 5.86 -12.79 10.45
C ALA A 218 4.90 -11.87 11.25
N LEU A 219 4.89 -10.55 10.97
CA LEU A 219 3.90 -9.65 11.54
C LEU A 219 2.48 -10.01 11.09
N ALA A 220 2.27 -10.26 9.78
CA ALA A 220 0.96 -10.65 9.26
C ALA A 220 0.46 -11.96 9.90
N TYR A 221 1.34 -12.94 10.05
CA TYR A 221 1.08 -14.21 10.75
C TYR A 221 0.68 -13.98 12.22
N ALA A 222 1.47 -13.20 12.96
CA ALA A 222 1.18 -12.90 14.36
C ALA A 222 -0.15 -12.14 14.53
N LEU A 223 -0.42 -11.15 13.67
CA LEU A 223 -1.70 -10.42 13.67
C LEU A 223 -2.88 -11.35 13.37
N LEU A 224 -2.73 -12.30 12.45
CA LEU A 224 -3.77 -13.29 12.17
C LEU A 224 -4.10 -14.13 13.41
N LEU A 225 -3.07 -14.59 14.13
CA LEU A 225 -3.27 -15.41 15.35
C LEU A 225 -3.95 -14.61 16.47
N VAL A 226 -3.56 -13.34 16.65
CA VAL A 226 -4.16 -12.47 17.67
C VAL A 226 -5.58 -12.04 17.30
N GLN A 227 -5.85 -11.76 16.04
CA GLN A 227 -7.21 -11.42 15.57
C GLN A 227 -8.14 -12.65 15.52
N ARG A 228 -7.59 -13.86 15.36
CA ARG A 228 -8.31 -15.12 15.14
C ARG A 228 -9.32 -15.09 13.99
N GLU A 229 -9.13 -14.15 13.07
CA GLU A 229 -9.98 -13.89 11.92
C GLU A 229 -9.11 -13.48 10.71
N PRO A 230 -9.47 -13.83 9.45
CA PRO A 230 -8.72 -13.39 8.27
C PRO A 230 -8.50 -11.88 8.27
N LEU A 231 -7.24 -11.43 8.13
CA LEU A 231 -6.92 -9.99 8.14
C LEU A 231 -7.69 -9.19 7.06
N PRO A 232 -7.95 -9.73 5.85
CA PRO A 232 -8.83 -9.03 4.88
C PRO A 232 -10.24 -8.79 5.41
N THR A 233 -10.80 -9.71 6.20
CA THR A 233 -12.14 -9.55 6.80
C THR A 233 -12.11 -8.47 7.87
N VAL A 234 -11.10 -8.48 8.76
CA VAL A 234 -10.93 -7.44 9.78
C VAL A 234 -10.77 -6.06 9.12
N PHE A 235 -9.88 -5.95 8.14
CA PHE A 235 -9.58 -4.71 7.42
C PHE A 235 -10.80 -4.21 6.64
N GLY A 236 -11.52 -5.11 5.97
CA GLY A 236 -12.77 -4.82 5.25
C GLY A 236 -13.80 -4.22 6.18
N ARG A 237 -14.24 -4.99 7.18
CA ARG A 237 -15.28 -4.59 8.13
C ARG A 237 -14.96 -3.31 8.90
N ALA A 238 -13.72 -3.20 9.39
CA ALA A 238 -13.34 -2.08 10.26
C ALA A 238 -13.08 -0.78 9.50
N LEU A 239 -12.54 -0.86 8.28
CA LEU A 239 -12.07 0.30 7.53
C LEU A 239 -12.75 0.42 6.16
N MET A 240 -12.55 -0.52 5.23
CA MET A 240 -12.88 -0.37 3.81
C MET A 240 -14.39 -0.17 3.59
N ASP A 241 -15.23 -1.00 4.22
CA ASP A 241 -16.69 -0.92 4.12
C ASP A 241 -17.21 0.41 4.68
N ARG A 242 -16.61 0.85 5.81
CA ARG A 242 -16.98 2.11 6.47
C ARG A 242 -16.54 3.34 5.69
N MET A 243 -15.51 3.21 4.86
CA MET A 243 -15.05 4.24 3.94
C MET A 243 -15.76 4.21 2.59
N GLY A 244 -16.65 3.25 2.35
CA GLY A 244 -17.38 3.09 1.09
C GLY A 244 -16.47 2.64 -0.05
N ALA A 245 -15.48 1.80 0.22
CA ALA A 245 -14.65 1.18 -0.80
C ALA A 245 -15.46 0.17 -1.64
N GLY A 246 -15.00 -0.08 -2.87
CA GLY A 246 -15.59 -1.08 -3.74
C GLY A 246 -15.28 -2.52 -3.29
N ASP A 247 -15.98 -3.50 -3.89
CA ASP A 247 -15.84 -4.92 -3.55
C ASP A 247 -14.70 -5.61 -4.31
N SER A 248 -13.96 -4.87 -5.14
CA SER A 248 -12.99 -5.45 -6.06
C SER A 248 -11.60 -5.66 -5.45
N TRP A 249 -11.27 -5.00 -4.33
CA TRP A 249 -9.99 -5.16 -3.68
C TRP A 249 -9.86 -6.56 -3.05
N ARG A 250 -8.62 -7.07 -3.00
CA ARG A 250 -8.28 -8.37 -2.40
C ARG A 250 -6.93 -8.27 -1.72
N TRP A 251 -6.79 -8.93 -0.60
CA TRP A 251 -5.51 -9.09 0.08
C TRP A 251 -5.20 -10.57 0.21
N ARG A 252 -4.15 -11.03 -0.44
CA ARG A 252 -3.83 -12.45 -0.62
C ARG A 252 -2.47 -12.78 0.00
N GLY A 253 -2.38 -14.01 0.47
CA GLY A 253 -1.12 -14.62 0.87
C GLY A 253 -0.42 -15.35 -0.28
N TYR A 254 0.38 -16.34 0.08
CA TYR A 254 0.97 -17.30 -0.83
C TYR A 254 0.10 -18.55 -0.93
N ASP A 255 0.26 -19.33 -1.99
CA ASP A 255 -0.53 -20.54 -2.21
C ASP A 255 -0.38 -21.58 -1.08
N ASN A 256 0.76 -21.52 -0.36
CA ASN A 256 1.06 -22.37 0.79
C ASN A 256 0.90 -21.65 2.15
N SER A 257 0.38 -20.42 2.21
CA SER A 257 0.33 -19.63 3.46
C SER A 257 -0.93 -19.86 4.31
N SER A 258 -1.59 -21.00 4.14
CA SER A 258 -2.78 -21.35 4.93
C SER A 258 -2.42 -22.11 6.21
N LEU A 259 -3.07 -21.77 7.31
CA LEU A 259 -2.98 -22.46 8.60
C LEU A 259 -4.38 -22.69 9.20
N LEU A 260 -4.45 -23.47 10.27
CA LEU A 260 -5.68 -23.66 11.02
C LEU A 260 -5.74 -22.65 12.19
N VAL A 261 -6.80 -21.86 12.22
CA VAL A 261 -7.15 -20.98 13.35
C VAL A 261 -8.52 -21.43 13.83
N ASP A 262 -8.63 -21.85 15.07
CA ASP A 262 -9.88 -22.40 15.64
C ASP A 262 -10.50 -23.53 14.80
N GLY A 263 -9.67 -24.38 14.19
CA GLY A 263 -10.13 -25.48 13.32
C GLY A 263 -10.56 -25.04 11.91
N VAL A 264 -10.53 -23.74 11.60
CA VAL A 264 -10.84 -23.19 10.28
C VAL A 264 -9.55 -22.91 9.51
N ARG A 265 -9.49 -23.34 8.25
CA ARG A 265 -8.35 -23.03 7.38
C ARG A 265 -8.41 -21.57 6.93
N VAL A 266 -7.38 -20.80 7.30
CA VAL A 266 -7.28 -19.37 7.02
C VAL A 266 -5.96 -19.09 6.29
N GLU A 267 -6.00 -18.20 5.28
CA GLU A 267 -4.82 -17.72 4.57
C GLU A 267 -4.17 -16.56 5.35
N SER A 268 -2.88 -16.67 5.65
CA SER A 268 -2.07 -15.54 6.11
C SER A 268 -1.68 -14.69 4.90
N VAL A 269 -1.98 -13.41 4.93
CA VAL A 269 -1.70 -12.49 3.82
C VAL A 269 -0.20 -12.23 3.66
N SER A 270 0.25 -11.93 2.43
CA SER A 270 1.57 -11.37 2.20
C SER A 270 1.56 -9.87 2.49
N GLY A 271 2.53 -9.42 3.29
CA GLY A 271 2.70 -8.02 3.63
C GLY A 271 3.46 -7.20 2.58
N GLY A 272 4.10 -7.84 1.58
CA GLY A 272 4.95 -7.13 0.63
C GLY A 272 4.77 -7.47 -0.84
N GLY A 273 4.35 -8.68 -1.16
CA GLY A 273 4.15 -9.15 -2.53
C GLY A 273 5.42 -9.48 -3.31
N HIS A 274 6.58 -9.60 -2.68
CA HIS A 274 7.84 -9.92 -3.37
C HIS A 274 7.80 -11.28 -4.08
N TRP A 275 7.07 -12.24 -3.56
CA TRP A 275 6.88 -13.55 -4.16
C TRP A 275 5.44 -13.80 -4.57
N GLY A 276 4.74 -12.73 -4.96
CA GLY A 276 3.30 -12.76 -5.22
C GLY A 276 2.48 -12.46 -3.97
N GLY A 277 1.16 -12.55 -4.08
CA GLY A 277 0.24 -12.17 -3.02
C GLY A 277 0.24 -10.64 -2.76
N GLY A 278 -0.04 -10.25 -1.54
CA GLY A 278 -0.19 -8.84 -1.16
C GLY A 278 -1.55 -8.26 -1.55
N MET A 279 -1.65 -6.95 -1.55
CA MET A 279 -2.91 -6.26 -1.81
C MET A 279 -3.08 -5.92 -3.28
N PHE A 280 -4.26 -6.25 -3.81
CA PHE A 280 -4.75 -5.89 -5.14
C PHE A 280 -5.91 -4.92 -4.95
N ILE A 281 -5.79 -3.69 -5.44
CA ILE A 281 -6.74 -2.62 -5.14
C ILE A 281 -6.66 -1.51 -6.20
N ALA A 282 -7.75 -0.80 -6.43
CA ALA A 282 -7.79 0.36 -7.32
C ALA A 282 -7.18 1.61 -6.66
N ALA A 283 -6.67 2.54 -7.47
CA ALA A 283 -6.12 3.79 -6.97
C ALA A 283 -7.16 4.59 -6.17
N LEU A 284 -8.43 4.54 -6.57
CA LEU A 284 -9.52 5.22 -5.89
C LEU A 284 -9.70 4.70 -4.45
N ASP A 285 -9.61 3.39 -4.23
CA ASP A 285 -9.73 2.81 -2.88
C ASP A 285 -8.46 3.01 -2.05
N LEU A 286 -7.28 3.05 -2.69
CA LEU A 286 -6.04 3.47 -2.03
C LEU A 286 -6.12 4.91 -1.52
N ALA A 287 -6.75 5.81 -2.27
CA ALA A 287 -6.92 7.19 -1.83
C ALA A 287 -7.81 7.31 -0.59
N ARG A 288 -8.77 6.37 -0.38
CA ARG A 288 -9.54 6.31 0.87
C ARG A 288 -8.64 6.02 2.08
N ILE A 289 -7.67 5.13 1.92
CA ILE A 289 -6.66 4.86 2.97
C ILE A 289 -5.83 6.12 3.23
N GLY A 290 -5.38 6.80 2.19
CA GLY A 290 -4.67 8.08 2.32
C GLY A 290 -5.51 9.15 3.03
N GLN A 291 -6.79 9.26 2.70
CA GLN A 291 -7.72 10.21 3.31
C GLN A 291 -8.01 9.88 4.79
N LEU A 292 -8.11 8.59 5.15
CA LEU A 292 -8.20 8.16 6.54
C LEU A 292 -6.96 8.61 7.33
N MET A 293 -5.78 8.46 6.73
CA MET A 293 -4.54 8.88 7.36
C MET A 293 -4.44 10.40 7.47
N LEU A 294 -4.84 11.16 6.45
CA LEU A 294 -4.94 12.62 6.51
C LEU A 294 -5.92 13.08 7.60
N GLY A 295 -7.05 12.37 7.74
CA GLY A 295 -8.05 12.56 8.79
C GLY A 295 -7.65 12.04 10.17
N ARG A 296 -6.41 11.62 10.36
CA ARG A 296 -5.87 11.10 11.63
C ARG A 296 -6.70 9.97 12.22
N GLY A 297 -7.06 9.01 11.39
CA GLY A 297 -7.90 7.85 11.75
C GLY A 297 -9.39 8.13 11.77
N SER A 298 -9.84 9.30 11.31
CA SER A 298 -11.27 9.66 11.19
C SER A 298 -11.70 9.69 9.72
N TRP A 299 -12.92 9.23 9.45
CA TRP A 299 -13.58 9.28 8.17
C TRP A 299 -15.00 9.83 8.32
N ASN A 300 -15.33 10.94 7.64
CA ASN A 300 -16.63 11.60 7.71
C ASN A 300 -17.13 11.80 9.16
N GLY A 301 -16.24 12.22 10.06
CA GLY A 301 -16.54 12.44 11.47
C GLY A 301 -16.60 11.19 12.34
N ALA A 302 -16.57 9.98 11.74
CA ALA A 302 -16.50 8.73 12.48
C ALA A 302 -15.05 8.32 12.73
N ARG A 303 -14.73 7.94 13.97
CA ARG A 303 -13.43 7.39 14.34
C ARG A 303 -13.34 5.93 13.90
N LEU A 304 -12.35 5.61 13.07
CA LEU A 304 -12.06 4.26 12.61
C LEU A 304 -10.78 3.69 13.21
N LEU A 305 -9.86 4.57 13.61
CA LEU A 305 -8.58 4.24 14.24
C LEU A 305 -8.26 5.31 15.28
N SER A 306 -7.63 4.96 16.40
CA SER A 306 -7.29 5.93 17.44
C SER A 306 -6.26 6.97 16.93
N PRO A 307 -6.36 8.23 17.37
CA PRO A 307 -5.39 9.26 17.03
C PRO A 307 -4.03 8.98 17.67
N GLU A 308 -3.99 8.30 18.80
CA GLU A 308 -2.78 7.85 19.48
C GLU A 308 -2.01 6.87 18.60
N TRP A 309 -2.70 5.88 18.03
CA TRP A 309 -2.07 4.95 17.10
C TRP A 309 -1.63 5.62 15.81
N HIS A 310 -2.47 6.50 15.24
CA HIS A 310 -2.09 7.28 14.08
C HIS A 310 -0.81 8.07 14.33
N GLN A 311 -0.71 8.76 15.47
CA GLN A 311 0.49 9.51 15.85
C GLN A 311 1.70 8.58 15.98
N GLN A 312 1.53 7.42 16.62
CA GLN A 312 2.62 6.47 16.84
C GLN A 312 3.14 5.87 15.54
N MET A 313 2.29 5.61 14.56
CA MET A 313 2.70 5.13 13.23
C MET A 313 3.67 6.10 12.53
N LEU A 314 3.58 7.39 12.81
CA LEU A 314 4.36 8.44 12.16
C LEU A 314 5.56 8.93 13.00
N VAL A 315 5.88 8.25 14.10
CA VAL A 315 7.11 8.51 14.87
C VAL A 315 8.29 7.88 14.14
N PRO A 316 9.32 8.65 13.77
CA PRO A 316 10.53 8.12 13.14
C PRO A 316 11.22 7.09 14.04
N THR A 317 11.62 5.95 13.48
CA THR A 317 12.50 5.03 14.20
C THR A 317 13.92 5.61 14.30
N ALA A 318 14.56 5.44 15.47
CA ALA A 318 15.90 5.96 15.72
C ALA A 318 16.95 5.42 14.75
N LEU A 319 16.74 4.20 14.22
CA LEU A 319 17.66 3.54 13.29
C LEU A 319 17.43 3.93 11.82
N HIS A 320 16.27 4.50 11.49
CA HIS A 320 15.94 4.96 10.15
C HIS A 320 14.95 6.13 10.20
N PRO A 321 15.42 7.38 10.23
CA PRO A 321 14.56 8.57 10.44
C PRO A 321 13.44 8.78 9.42
N SER A 322 13.55 8.16 8.23
CA SER A 322 12.50 8.21 7.20
C SER A 322 11.52 7.03 7.29
N TYR A 323 11.43 6.32 8.44
CA TYR A 323 10.56 5.18 8.61
C TYR A 323 9.89 5.17 9.98
N GLY A 324 8.57 4.98 9.99
CA GLY A 324 7.76 4.78 11.19
C GLY A 324 7.24 3.33 11.26
N TYR A 325 6.01 3.15 11.75
CA TYR A 325 5.36 1.84 11.73
C TYR A 325 4.85 1.52 10.32
N LEU A 326 5.73 0.92 9.50
CA LEU A 326 5.48 0.51 8.11
C LEU A 326 5.01 1.66 7.18
N TRP A 327 5.25 2.89 7.58
CA TRP A 327 5.06 4.10 6.78
C TRP A 327 6.39 4.78 6.49
N TRP A 328 6.55 5.26 5.27
CA TRP A 328 7.69 6.07 4.86
C TRP A 328 7.45 7.52 5.24
N LEU A 329 8.42 8.12 5.95
CA LEU A 329 8.33 9.49 6.45
C LEU A 329 9.30 10.40 5.70
N ASN A 330 8.87 11.60 5.37
CA ASN A 330 9.74 12.57 4.70
C ASN A 330 10.44 13.53 5.69
N THR A 331 10.52 13.17 6.97
CA THR A 331 11.02 14.02 8.06
C THR A 331 12.39 14.64 7.80
N ALA A 332 13.28 13.93 7.12
CA ALA A 332 14.61 14.40 6.73
C ALA A 332 14.65 15.00 5.30
N GLN A 333 13.52 15.03 4.59
CA GLN A 333 13.38 15.43 3.18
C GLN A 333 14.33 14.70 2.21
N VAL A 334 14.76 13.48 2.58
CA VAL A 334 15.67 12.68 1.76
C VAL A 334 14.91 11.75 0.79
N LEU A 335 13.67 11.37 1.12
CA LEU A 335 12.87 10.51 0.24
C LEU A 335 12.41 11.26 -1.00
N ARG A 336 11.86 12.45 -0.81
CA ARG A 336 11.33 13.35 -1.84
C ARG A 336 11.67 14.78 -1.43
N PRO A 337 12.80 15.32 -1.91
CA PRO A 337 13.27 16.67 -1.52
C PRO A 337 12.26 17.78 -1.83
N SER A 338 11.43 17.61 -2.87
CA SER A 338 10.41 18.59 -3.27
C SER A 338 9.14 18.56 -2.42
N VAL A 339 9.02 17.59 -1.49
CA VAL A 339 7.81 17.41 -0.67
C VAL A 339 8.08 17.86 0.76
N PRO A 340 7.12 18.48 1.48
CA PRO A 340 7.31 18.91 2.87
C PRO A 340 7.77 17.79 3.80
N ALA A 341 8.50 18.15 4.85
CA ALA A 341 8.97 17.22 5.87
C ALA A 341 7.82 16.56 6.66
N SER A 342 6.65 17.19 6.70
CA SER A 342 5.42 16.67 7.32
C SER A 342 4.76 15.56 6.53
N ALA A 343 5.11 15.40 5.25
CA ALA A 343 4.50 14.41 4.36
C ALA A 343 5.01 13.00 4.66
N TYR A 344 4.16 12.02 4.38
CA TYR A 344 4.48 10.61 4.54
C TYR A 344 3.76 9.78 3.47
N ALA A 345 4.20 8.54 3.29
CA ALA A 345 3.65 7.69 2.23
C ALA A 345 3.62 6.20 2.58
N ALA A 346 2.62 5.50 2.04
CA ALA A 346 2.69 4.08 1.78
C ALA A 346 3.34 3.88 0.41
N ARG A 347 4.40 3.05 0.32
CA ARG A 347 5.18 2.89 -0.92
C ARG A 347 5.36 1.43 -1.28
N GLY A 348 5.21 1.13 -2.56
CA GLY A 348 5.39 -0.21 -3.12
C GLY A 348 6.18 -0.17 -4.44
N ALA A 349 6.74 -1.30 -4.81
CA ALA A 349 7.49 -1.45 -6.04
C ALA A 349 6.63 -1.15 -7.28
N GLY A 350 7.27 -0.77 -8.38
CA GLY A 350 6.64 -0.48 -9.65
C GLY A 350 6.25 0.97 -9.96
N PRO A 351 6.69 2.06 -9.33
CA PRO A 351 6.25 2.64 -8.08
C PRO A 351 4.73 2.68 -7.93
N ASN A 352 4.28 2.24 -6.78
CA ASN A 352 2.88 2.34 -6.34
C ASN A 352 2.90 3.07 -5.01
N GLU A 353 2.40 4.30 -4.96
CA GLU A 353 2.56 5.14 -3.77
C GLU A 353 1.25 5.86 -3.42
N VAL A 354 1.00 6.01 -2.11
CA VAL A 354 -0.06 6.85 -1.54
C VAL A 354 0.62 7.90 -0.68
N TRP A 355 0.71 9.13 -1.19
CA TRP A 355 1.29 10.27 -0.49
C TRP A 355 0.22 11.04 0.27
N VAL A 356 0.52 11.37 1.50
CA VAL A 356 -0.29 12.21 2.37
C VAL A 356 0.52 13.45 2.72
N SER A 357 0.00 14.63 2.40
CA SER A 357 0.61 15.93 2.71
C SER A 357 -0.33 16.75 3.59
N PRO A 358 -0.15 16.69 4.93
CA PRO A 358 -1.01 17.39 5.87
C PRO A 358 -1.01 18.92 5.69
N ASP A 359 0.14 19.50 5.39
CA ASP A 359 0.29 20.96 5.22
C ASP A 359 -0.54 21.51 4.05
N HIS A 360 -0.87 20.68 3.08
CA HIS A 360 -1.61 21.06 1.88
C HIS A 360 -3.02 20.46 1.81
N ASP A 361 -3.41 19.67 2.83
CA ASP A 361 -4.67 18.89 2.84
C ASP A 361 -4.81 18.06 1.55
N LEU A 362 -3.73 17.34 1.18
CA LEU A 362 -3.61 16.59 -0.05
C LEU A 362 -3.38 15.09 0.20
N VAL A 363 -4.05 14.27 -0.63
CA VAL A 363 -3.70 12.88 -0.86
C VAL A 363 -3.42 12.69 -2.35
N ILE A 364 -2.30 12.05 -2.68
CA ILE A 364 -1.89 11.77 -4.05
C ILE A 364 -1.64 10.28 -4.17
N VAL A 365 -2.37 9.60 -5.04
CA VAL A 365 -2.12 8.20 -5.39
C VAL A 365 -1.52 8.16 -6.77
N LEU A 366 -0.37 7.50 -6.89
CA LEU A 366 0.28 7.24 -8.18
C LEU A 366 0.59 5.75 -8.31
N ARG A 367 0.37 5.22 -9.49
CA ARG A 367 0.57 3.83 -9.84
C ARG A 367 1.37 3.73 -11.13
N TRP A 368 2.37 2.84 -11.15
CA TRP A 368 3.14 2.47 -12.33
C TRP A 368 3.83 3.65 -13.02
N MET A 369 4.26 4.62 -12.21
CA MET A 369 5.09 5.74 -12.65
C MET A 369 6.56 5.35 -12.56
N HIS A 370 7.42 5.86 -13.47
CA HIS A 370 8.86 5.64 -13.35
C HIS A 370 9.44 6.36 -12.12
N GLU A 371 10.24 5.66 -11.29
CA GLU A 371 10.77 6.16 -10.01
C GLU A 371 11.45 7.54 -10.11
N ARG A 372 12.26 7.76 -11.15
CA ARG A 372 12.97 9.05 -11.38
C ARG A 372 12.03 10.26 -11.57
N HIS A 373 10.76 10.02 -11.88
CA HIS A 373 9.79 11.07 -12.16
C HIS A 373 8.87 11.38 -10.98
N VAL A 374 8.86 10.52 -9.94
CA VAL A 374 7.93 10.66 -8.81
C VAL A 374 8.11 11.98 -8.08
N ASP A 375 9.34 12.37 -7.70
CA ASP A 375 9.60 13.63 -7.00
C ASP A 375 9.17 14.84 -7.84
N GLY A 376 9.52 14.85 -9.12
CA GLY A 376 9.12 15.93 -10.05
C GLY A 376 7.62 16.02 -10.28
N PHE A 377 6.90 14.89 -10.25
CA PHE A 377 5.44 14.86 -10.31
C PHE A 377 4.82 15.46 -9.05
N LEU A 378 5.29 15.04 -7.86
CA LEU A 378 4.82 15.56 -6.59
C LEU A 378 5.06 17.07 -6.49
N ALA A 379 6.25 17.55 -6.89
CA ALA A 379 6.56 18.97 -6.98
C ALA A 379 5.54 19.73 -7.83
N LYS A 380 5.22 19.22 -9.03
CA LYS A 380 4.24 19.85 -9.92
C LYS A 380 2.82 19.92 -9.34
N VAL A 381 2.41 18.90 -8.59
CA VAL A 381 1.11 18.93 -7.90
C VAL A 381 1.13 19.98 -6.80
N LEU A 382 2.21 20.06 -6.02
CA LEU A 382 2.38 21.07 -4.96
C LEU A 382 2.47 22.50 -5.54
N ASP A 383 3.14 22.69 -6.67
CA ASP A 383 3.21 23.98 -7.38
C ASP A 383 1.83 24.47 -7.90
N ALA A 384 0.88 23.55 -8.06
CA ALA A 384 -0.49 23.91 -8.42
C ALA A 384 -1.31 24.45 -7.24
N VAL A 385 -0.85 24.27 -6.00
CA VAL A 385 -1.53 24.81 -4.81
C VAL A 385 -1.38 26.34 -4.84
N VAL A 386 -2.51 27.03 -4.86
CA VAL A 386 -2.57 28.49 -4.69
C VAL A 386 -3.04 28.81 -3.28
N ALA A 387 -2.47 29.87 -2.72
CA ALA A 387 -2.73 30.28 -1.33
C ALA A 387 -4.18 30.75 -1.13
#